data_074baa87a640eade996ef82cab6c4598
#
_entry.id   074baa87a640eade996ef82cab6c4598
#
_cell.length_a   1.000
_cell.length_b   1.000
_cell.length_c   1.000
_cell.angle_alpha   90.00
_cell.angle_beta   90.00
_cell.angle_gamma   90.00
#
_symmetry.space_group_name_H-M   'P 1'
#
loop_
_entity.id
_entity.type
_entity.pdbx_description
1 polymer ?
#
loop_
_entity_poly.entity_id
_entity_poly.type
_entity_poly.pdbx_seq_one_letter_code
_entity_poly.pdbx_strand_id
1 'polypeptide(L)'
;MNTEPDPTPDEARVLLDRVGQLGAAATAGASWPHIATLLTLGAATSMGTLAMSVTTGAGYLAVTIAMLVWVVVSIVLMLVFGRATRLGFKKRWPAYMIAWGLAYVFAVLMSAGGDGQHLLGGAIGAGLIAIVTVSGAVIEARA
;
A
#
# COMPACT_ATOMS: atom_id res chain seq x y z
N MET A 1 24.43 -19.53 -41.09
CA MET A 1 24.29 -19.92 -39.70
C MET A 1 25.52 -19.38 -38.98
N ASN A 2 25.39 -18.26 -38.27
CA ASN A 2 26.46 -17.74 -37.39
C ASN A 2 26.43 -18.59 -36.12
N THR A 3 27.35 -19.52 -36.00
CA THR A 3 27.66 -20.20 -34.75
C THR A 3 28.41 -19.19 -33.88
N GLU A 4 27.69 -18.51 -33.01
CA GLU A 4 28.29 -17.73 -31.92
C GLU A 4 29.10 -18.72 -31.04
N PRO A 5 30.39 -18.46 -30.79
CA PRO A 5 31.19 -19.37 -29.96
C PRO A 5 30.63 -19.51 -28.59
N ASP A 6 30.57 -20.72 -28.05
CA ASP A 6 30.11 -20.98 -26.67
C ASP A 6 30.95 -20.13 -25.69
N PRO A 7 30.31 -19.51 -24.70
CA PRO A 7 30.97 -18.67 -23.71
C PRO A 7 32.01 -19.47 -22.93
N THR A 8 33.17 -18.90 -22.69
CA THR A 8 34.18 -19.50 -21.82
C THR A 8 33.65 -19.65 -20.37
N PRO A 9 34.17 -20.59 -19.55
CA PRO A 9 33.71 -20.76 -18.17
C PRO A 9 33.76 -19.47 -17.32
N ASP A 10 34.70 -18.58 -17.58
CA ASP A 10 34.84 -17.31 -16.87
C ASP A 10 33.83 -16.27 -17.38
N GLU A 11 33.53 -16.22 -18.65
CA GLU A 11 32.46 -15.41 -19.22
C GLU A 11 31.10 -15.85 -18.70
N ALA A 12 30.87 -17.16 -18.61
CA ALA A 12 29.65 -17.72 -18.07
C ALA A 12 29.43 -17.31 -16.59
N ARG A 13 30.50 -17.29 -15.77
CA ARG A 13 30.44 -16.83 -14.38
C ARG A 13 30.10 -15.34 -14.28
N VAL A 14 30.75 -14.50 -15.10
CA VAL A 14 30.48 -13.05 -15.13
C VAL A 14 29.04 -12.77 -15.57
N LEU A 15 28.53 -13.53 -16.54
CA LEU A 15 27.12 -13.41 -16.98
C LEU A 15 26.16 -13.83 -15.88
N LEU A 16 26.43 -14.92 -15.16
CA LEU A 16 25.59 -15.38 -14.03
C LEU A 16 25.57 -14.36 -12.89
N ASP A 17 26.73 -13.77 -12.54
CA ASP A 17 26.80 -12.71 -11.52
C ASP A 17 26.02 -11.47 -11.96
N ARG A 18 26.10 -11.10 -13.22
CA ARG A 18 25.35 -9.95 -13.77
C ARG A 18 23.86 -10.19 -13.79
N VAL A 19 23.41 -11.39 -14.16
CA VAL A 19 22.00 -11.81 -14.07
C VAL A 19 21.53 -11.80 -12.62
N GLY A 20 22.36 -12.27 -11.68
CA GLY A 20 22.07 -12.21 -10.25
C GLY A 20 21.88 -10.78 -9.74
N GLN A 21 22.77 -9.85 -10.11
CA GLN A 21 22.69 -8.44 -9.75
C GLN A 21 21.47 -7.75 -10.37
N LEU A 22 21.17 -8.00 -11.64
CA LEU A 22 19.98 -7.47 -12.31
C LEU A 22 18.70 -8.03 -11.69
N GLY A 23 18.68 -9.31 -11.35
CA GLY A 23 17.58 -9.95 -10.66
C GLY A 23 17.33 -9.36 -9.27
N ALA A 24 18.39 -9.10 -8.51
CA ALA A 24 18.31 -8.46 -7.20
C ALA A 24 17.80 -7.00 -7.31
N ALA A 25 18.29 -6.24 -8.27
CA ALA A 25 17.81 -4.87 -8.51
C ALA A 25 16.35 -4.83 -8.96
N ALA A 26 15.94 -5.75 -9.84
CA ALA A 26 14.56 -5.86 -10.29
C ALA A 26 13.61 -6.26 -9.15
N THR A 27 14.03 -7.19 -8.27
CA THR A 27 13.24 -7.58 -7.10
C THR A 27 13.15 -6.49 -6.03
N ALA A 28 14.20 -5.70 -5.82
CA ALA A 28 14.16 -4.55 -4.90
C ALA A 28 13.17 -3.47 -5.38
N GLY A 29 13.10 -3.24 -6.70
CA GLY A 29 12.14 -2.31 -7.28
C GLY A 29 10.68 -2.81 -7.33
N ALA A 30 10.46 -4.13 -7.32
CA ALA A 30 9.13 -4.72 -7.50
C ALA A 30 8.18 -4.53 -6.31
N SER A 31 8.69 -4.29 -5.10
CA SER A 31 7.87 -4.04 -3.90
C SER A 31 7.44 -2.58 -3.75
N TRP A 32 8.14 -1.64 -4.41
CA TRP A 32 7.89 -0.21 -4.27
C TRP A 32 6.47 0.24 -4.59
N PRO A 33 5.82 -0.19 -5.70
CA PRO A 33 4.45 0.24 -5.99
C PRO A 33 3.45 -0.15 -4.90
N HIS A 34 3.65 -1.32 -4.28
CA HIS A 34 2.77 -1.82 -3.23
C HIS A 34 2.97 -1.08 -1.90
N ILE A 35 4.22 -0.79 -1.55
CA ILE A 35 4.55 0.05 -0.38
C ILE A 35 3.97 1.44 -0.56
N ALA A 36 4.15 2.05 -1.73
CA ALA A 36 3.59 3.35 -2.05
C ALA A 36 2.06 3.36 -1.97
N THR A 37 1.39 2.33 -2.52
CA THR A 37 -0.07 2.19 -2.44
C THR A 37 -0.53 2.06 -0.98
N LEU A 38 0.13 1.25 -0.16
CA LEU A 38 -0.22 1.07 1.24
C LEU A 38 -0.08 2.37 2.03
N LEU A 39 1.00 3.12 1.81
CA LEU A 39 1.25 4.40 2.47
C LEU A 39 0.26 5.49 2.02
N THR A 40 0.00 5.61 0.71
CA THR A 40 -0.96 6.59 0.20
C THR A 40 -2.39 6.27 0.62
N LEU A 41 -2.77 4.99 0.63
CA LEU A 41 -4.05 4.54 1.14
C LEU A 41 -4.20 4.85 2.63
N GLY A 42 -3.17 4.54 3.43
CA GLY A 42 -3.13 4.83 4.85
C GLY A 42 -3.20 6.32 5.15
N ALA A 43 -2.40 7.14 4.48
CA ALA A 43 -2.39 8.59 4.67
C ALA A 43 -3.74 9.22 4.32
N ALA A 44 -4.29 8.91 3.15
CA ALA A 44 -5.57 9.45 2.72
C ALA A 44 -6.72 9.05 3.64
N THR A 45 -6.79 7.77 4.04
CA THR A 45 -7.86 7.29 4.93
C THR A 45 -7.70 7.80 6.37
N SER A 46 -6.49 7.96 6.88
CA SER A 46 -6.25 8.60 8.19
C SER A 46 -6.68 10.07 8.19
N MET A 47 -6.27 10.84 7.16
CA MET A 47 -6.69 12.24 7.03
C MET A 47 -8.20 12.37 6.83
N GLY A 48 -8.79 11.49 6.03
CA GLY A 48 -10.21 11.46 5.79
C GLY A 48 -11.03 11.18 7.04
N THR A 49 -10.62 10.23 7.89
CA THR A 49 -11.30 9.94 9.16
C THR A 49 -11.21 11.12 10.14
N LEU A 50 -10.08 11.82 10.20
CA LEU A 50 -9.96 13.07 10.96
C LEU A 50 -10.88 14.15 10.40
N ALA A 51 -10.92 14.32 9.08
CA ALA A 51 -11.81 15.29 8.46
C ALA A 51 -13.30 14.98 8.73
N MET A 52 -13.70 13.70 8.66
CA MET A 52 -15.06 13.27 9.01
C MET A 52 -15.43 13.60 10.46
N SER A 53 -14.47 13.51 11.40
CA SER A 53 -14.73 13.75 12.82
C SER A 53 -14.93 15.20 13.19
N VAL A 54 -14.56 16.15 12.30
CA VAL A 54 -14.68 17.61 12.51
C VAL A 54 -15.65 18.30 11.55
N THR A 55 -16.12 17.58 10.53
CA THR A 55 -17.06 18.15 9.54
C THR A 55 -18.48 17.71 9.80
N THR A 56 -19.42 18.55 9.39
CA THR A 56 -20.88 18.32 9.56
C THR A 56 -21.63 18.49 8.25
N GLY A 57 -22.83 17.94 8.15
CA GLY A 57 -23.76 18.17 7.03
C GLY A 57 -23.12 17.83 5.66
N ALA A 58 -23.17 18.77 4.73
CA ALA A 58 -22.66 18.59 3.37
C ALA A 58 -21.14 18.33 3.33
N GLY A 59 -20.37 18.91 4.27
CA GLY A 59 -18.93 18.69 4.39
C GLY A 59 -18.61 17.25 4.73
N TYR A 60 -19.33 16.66 5.67
CA TYR A 60 -19.20 15.25 6.04
C TYR A 60 -19.46 14.32 4.85
N LEU A 61 -20.55 14.57 4.10
CA LEU A 61 -20.86 13.80 2.89
C LEU A 61 -19.76 13.92 1.83
N ALA A 62 -19.27 15.15 1.60
CA ALA A 62 -18.22 15.41 0.62
C ALA A 62 -16.92 14.66 0.97
N VAL A 63 -16.49 14.68 2.23
CA VAL A 63 -15.31 13.94 2.70
C VAL A 63 -15.52 12.44 2.55
N THR A 64 -16.69 11.92 2.92
CA THR A 64 -17.02 10.50 2.80
C THR A 64 -16.94 10.02 1.34
N ILE A 65 -17.56 10.78 0.42
CA ILE A 65 -17.52 10.45 -1.01
C ILE A 65 -16.08 10.52 -1.55
N ALA A 66 -15.34 11.58 -1.21
CA ALA A 66 -13.94 11.74 -1.64
C ALA A 66 -13.07 10.57 -1.15
N MET A 67 -13.25 10.10 0.08
CA MET A 67 -12.55 8.93 0.62
C MET A 67 -12.90 7.65 -0.14
N LEU A 68 -14.18 7.39 -0.42
CA LEU A 68 -14.60 6.23 -1.18
C LEU A 68 -14.00 6.24 -2.59
N VAL A 69 -14.06 7.38 -3.28
CA VAL A 69 -13.44 7.54 -4.61
C VAL A 69 -11.94 7.27 -4.53
N TRP A 70 -11.24 7.82 -3.52
CA TRP A 70 -9.80 7.62 -3.36
C TRP A 70 -9.44 6.15 -3.12
N VAL A 71 -10.20 5.44 -2.28
CA VAL A 71 -10.00 4.00 -2.04
C VAL A 71 -10.17 3.21 -3.33
N VAL A 72 -11.23 3.48 -4.10
CA VAL A 72 -11.47 2.82 -5.39
C VAL A 72 -10.33 3.10 -6.37
N VAL A 73 -9.92 4.36 -6.53
CA VAL A 73 -8.80 4.75 -7.40
C VAL A 73 -7.51 4.05 -6.99
N SER A 74 -7.21 3.99 -5.69
CA SER A 74 -6.02 3.33 -5.16
C SER A 74 -6.01 1.83 -5.47
N ILE A 75 -7.15 1.16 -5.32
CA ILE A 75 -7.31 -0.27 -5.67
C ILE A 75 -7.13 -0.49 -7.17
N VAL A 76 -7.74 0.35 -8.01
CA VAL A 76 -7.62 0.26 -9.47
C VAL A 76 -6.17 0.48 -9.91
N LEU A 77 -5.50 1.50 -9.39
CA LEU A 77 -4.08 1.75 -9.68
C LEU A 77 -3.22 0.56 -9.28
N MET A 78 -3.47 -0.02 -8.12
CA MET A 78 -2.77 -1.22 -7.67
C MET A 78 -3.00 -2.41 -8.62
N LEU A 79 -4.23 -2.64 -9.08
CA LEU A 79 -4.55 -3.72 -10.02
C LEU A 79 -3.88 -3.53 -11.38
N VAL A 80 -3.77 -2.28 -11.84
CA VAL A 80 -3.16 -1.94 -13.14
C VAL A 80 -1.63 -2.03 -13.07
N PHE A 81 -1.03 -1.45 -12.03
CA PHE A 81 0.44 -1.34 -11.90
C PHE A 81 1.08 -2.46 -11.09
N GLY A 82 0.31 -3.19 -10.29
CA GLY A 82 0.80 -4.26 -9.40
C GLY A 82 1.07 -5.60 -10.09
N ARG A 83 1.27 -5.63 -11.40
CA ARG A 83 1.50 -6.89 -12.16
C ARG A 83 2.83 -7.58 -11.86
N ALA A 84 3.84 -6.82 -11.45
CA ALA A 84 5.14 -7.36 -11.05
C ALA A 84 5.15 -7.59 -9.52
N THR A 85 4.89 -8.80 -9.07
CA THR A 85 4.88 -9.12 -7.64
C THR A 85 6.03 -10.06 -7.28
N ARG A 86 6.70 -9.77 -6.16
CA ARG A 86 7.72 -10.62 -5.55
C ARG A 86 7.14 -11.97 -5.11
N LEU A 87 7.92 -13.06 -5.26
CA LEU A 87 7.56 -14.37 -4.72
C LEU A 87 7.33 -14.26 -3.20
N GLY A 88 6.13 -14.61 -2.72
CA GLY A 88 5.75 -14.50 -1.30
C GLY A 88 4.83 -13.32 -0.96
N PHE A 89 4.85 -12.23 -1.72
CA PHE A 89 3.96 -11.09 -1.53
C PHE A 89 2.48 -11.48 -1.61
N LYS A 90 2.12 -12.38 -2.55
CA LYS A 90 0.74 -12.87 -2.72
C LYS A 90 0.11 -13.44 -1.46
N LYS A 91 0.91 -13.99 -0.53
CA LYS A 91 0.40 -14.54 0.75
C LYS A 91 0.21 -13.48 1.83
N ARG A 92 1.03 -12.42 1.85
CA ARG A 92 1.02 -11.38 2.89
C ARG A 92 0.07 -10.24 2.58
N TRP A 93 -0.10 -9.92 1.29
CA TRP A 93 -0.95 -8.82 0.86
C TRP A 93 -2.40 -8.89 1.34
N PRO A 94 -3.11 -10.03 1.24
CA PRO A 94 -4.45 -10.13 1.81
C PRO A 94 -4.50 -9.82 3.30
N ALA A 95 -3.49 -10.24 4.07
CA ALA A 95 -3.42 -9.96 5.50
C ALA A 95 -3.29 -8.44 5.78
N TYR A 96 -2.46 -7.73 5.01
CA TYR A 96 -2.36 -6.26 5.12
C TYR A 96 -3.66 -5.57 4.75
N MET A 97 -4.34 -6.00 3.68
CA MET A 97 -5.62 -5.46 3.27
C MET A 97 -6.73 -5.72 4.29
N ILE A 98 -6.77 -6.91 4.88
CA ILE A 98 -7.72 -7.24 5.95
C ILE A 98 -7.45 -6.37 7.19
N ALA A 99 -6.19 -6.27 7.63
CA ALA A 99 -5.82 -5.46 8.78
C ALA A 99 -6.16 -3.98 8.58
N TRP A 100 -5.83 -3.43 7.39
CA TRP A 100 -6.20 -2.08 7.02
C TRP A 100 -7.73 -1.90 6.96
N GLY A 101 -8.44 -2.83 6.32
CA GLY A 101 -9.90 -2.77 6.20
C GLY A 101 -10.60 -2.78 7.56
N LEU A 102 -10.17 -3.63 8.50
CA LEU A 102 -10.69 -3.66 9.86
C LEU A 102 -10.39 -2.34 10.61
N ALA A 103 -9.15 -1.83 10.50
CA ALA A 103 -8.79 -0.54 11.09
C ALA A 103 -9.61 0.60 10.50
N TYR A 104 -9.85 0.59 9.19
CA TYR A 104 -10.66 1.59 8.49
C TYR A 104 -12.14 1.55 8.91
N VAL A 105 -12.75 0.35 8.95
CA VAL A 105 -14.14 0.20 9.41
C VAL A 105 -14.28 0.68 10.85
N PHE A 106 -13.35 0.29 11.73
CA PHE A 106 -13.33 0.77 13.10
C PHE A 106 -13.22 2.29 13.18
N ALA A 107 -12.30 2.89 12.41
CA ALA A 107 -12.11 4.33 12.38
C ALA A 107 -13.33 5.09 11.87
N VAL A 108 -14.01 4.58 10.84
CA VAL A 108 -15.26 5.15 10.34
C VAL A 108 -16.36 5.08 11.38
N LEU A 109 -16.52 3.94 12.06
CA LEU A 109 -17.52 3.79 13.13
C LEU A 109 -17.25 4.75 14.30
N MET A 110 -15.98 4.96 14.68
CA MET A 110 -15.59 5.89 15.73
C MET A 110 -15.77 7.37 15.33
N SER A 111 -15.72 7.66 14.03
CA SER A 111 -15.88 9.01 13.46
C SER A 111 -17.33 9.27 13.00
N ALA A 112 -18.19 8.25 12.98
CA ALA A 112 -19.54 8.33 12.48
C ALA A 112 -20.43 9.06 13.49
N GLY A 113 -21.02 10.16 13.07
CA GLY A 113 -21.93 10.94 13.87
C GLY A 113 -22.41 12.17 13.11
N GLY A 114 -21.55 12.73 12.28
CA GLY A 114 -21.86 13.89 11.45
C GLY A 114 -22.16 15.18 12.23
N ASP A 115 -21.95 15.16 13.56
CA ASP A 115 -22.16 16.28 14.48
C ASP A 115 -20.89 17.06 14.84
N GLY A 116 -19.72 16.59 14.31
CA GLY A 116 -18.41 17.22 14.54
C GLY A 116 -17.83 17.04 15.95
N GLN A 117 -18.41 16.18 16.79
CA GLN A 117 -18.01 16.02 18.19
C GLN A 117 -17.13 14.78 18.45
N HIS A 118 -16.78 14.02 17.39
CA HIS A 118 -16.06 12.75 17.52
C HIS A 118 -14.55 12.87 17.26
N LEU A 119 -13.93 14.02 17.57
CA LEU A 119 -12.48 14.26 17.29
C LEU A 119 -11.58 13.20 17.93
N LEU A 120 -11.85 12.80 19.18
CA LEU A 120 -11.06 11.75 19.84
C LEU A 120 -11.20 10.40 19.14
N GLY A 121 -12.41 10.03 18.74
CA GLY A 121 -12.67 8.81 17.98
C GLY A 121 -11.96 8.83 16.62
N GLY A 122 -12.05 9.94 15.90
CA GLY A 122 -11.34 10.16 14.63
C GLY A 122 -9.83 10.09 14.79
N ALA A 123 -9.28 10.70 15.83
CA ALA A 123 -7.84 10.67 16.11
C ALA A 123 -7.33 9.24 16.42
N ILE A 124 -8.06 8.50 17.24
CA ILE A 124 -7.74 7.09 17.56
C ILE A 124 -7.82 6.24 16.29
N GLY A 125 -8.90 6.39 15.51
CA GLY A 125 -9.08 5.65 14.26
C GLY A 125 -8.00 5.97 13.22
N ALA A 126 -7.68 7.25 13.03
CA ALA A 126 -6.62 7.70 12.13
C ALA A 126 -5.24 7.17 12.57
N GLY A 127 -4.96 7.21 13.87
CA GLY A 127 -3.72 6.66 14.45
C GLY A 127 -3.60 5.16 14.22
N LEU A 128 -4.68 4.41 14.41
CA LEU A 128 -4.71 2.96 14.16
C LEU A 128 -4.43 2.64 12.69
N ILE A 129 -5.07 3.33 11.76
CA ILE A 129 -4.82 3.16 10.31
C ILE A 129 -3.36 3.46 10.00
N ALA A 130 -2.80 4.58 10.50
CA ALA A 130 -1.41 4.95 10.27
C ALA A 130 -0.44 3.89 10.79
N ILE A 131 -0.66 3.36 12.00
CA ILE A 131 0.18 2.30 12.58
C ILE A 131 0.14 1.04 11.71
N VAL A 132 -1.05 0.58 11.30
CA VAL A 132 -1.21 -0.62 10.46
C VAL A 132 -0.51 -0.46 9.11
N THR A 133 -0.69 0.69 8.45
CA THR A 133 -0.12 0.91 7.12
C THR A 133 1.39 1.14 7.15
N VAL A 134 1.91 1.89 8.12
CA VAL A 134 3.35 2.12 8.26
C VAL A 134 4.06 0.83 8.68
N SER A 135 3.52 0.07 9.63
CA SER A 135 4.11 -1.21 10.04
C SER A 135 4.12 -2.21 8.89
N GLY A 136 3.03 -2.31 8.12
CA GLY A 136 2.98 -3.13 6.91
C GLY A 136 4.02 -2.73 5.87
N ALA A 137 4.17 -1.43 5.62
CA ALA A 137 5.18 -0.88 4.70
C ALA A 137 6.62 -1.19 5.16
N VAL A 138 6.91 -1.03 6.45
CA VAL A 138 8.24 -1.32 7.03
C VAL A 138 8.56 -2.81 6.97
N ILE A 139 7.61 -3.69 7.29
CA ILE A 139 7.79 -5.13 7.21
C ILE A 139 8.10 -5.54 5.77
N GLU A 140 7.36 -5.01 4.80
CA GLU A 140 7.56 -5.33 3.38
C GLU A 140 8.87 -4.74 2.82
N ALA A 141 9.29 -3.56 3.31
CA ALA A 141 10.57 -2.96 2.91
C ALA A 141 11.80 -3.77 3.41
N ARG A 142 11.64 -4.53 4.49
CA ARG A 142 12.72 -5.35 5.08
C ARG A 142 12.70 -6.80 4.61
N ALA A 143 11.63 -7.25 3.95
CA ALA A 143 11.46 -8.63 3.46
C ALA A 143 12.06 -8.83 2.06
#